data_e813e1551661e01f62f9f8a81d8da1b1
#
_entry.id   e813e1551661e01f62f9f8a81d8da1b1
#
_cell.length_a   1.000
_cell.length_b   1.000
_cell.length_c   1.000
_cell.angle_alpha   90.00
_cell.angle_beta   90.00
_cell.angle_gamma   90.00
#
_symmetry.space_group_name_H-M   'P 1'
#
loop_
_entity.id
_entity.type
_entity.pdbx_description
1 polymer ?
#
loop_
_entity_poly.entity_id
_entity_poly.type
_entity_poly.pdbx_seq_one_letter_code
_entity_poly.pdbx_strand_id
1 'polypeptide(L)'
;MTFDVHMMLANPERHIDDVIKTGAEMISVHYESTPHVHYIIQKIKKAGRKAGVVLNPGTPEHVIEYLLDDIDYVLIMTINPGQPGQTFIEKSLEKIRNTKKMVAGRNIQIEVDGGVNAEIAKKVKEAGADLIVVGGALFNDAPRESYQKLRAAIQ
;
A
#
# COMPACT_ATOMS: atom_id res chain seq x y z
N MET A 1 -13.17 -0.19 12.85
CA MET A 1 -11.82 -0.61 12.36
C MET A 1 -11.94 -0.74 10.86
N THR A 2 -11.10 -0.07 10.08
CA THR A 2 -11.13 -0.15 8.61
C THR A 2 -10.56 -1.49 8.16
N PHE A 3 -11.26 -2.19 7.28
CA PHE A 3 -10.80 -3.43 6.67
C PHE A 3 -10.20 -3.10 5.29
N ASP A 4 -8.90 -3.33 5.15
CA ASP A 4 -8.13 -3.13 3.93
C ASP A 4 -7.70 -4.48 3.34
N VAL A 5 -7.87 -4.64 2.03
CA VAL A 5 -7.49 -5.84 1.29
C VAL A 5 -6.47 -5.50 0.21
N HIS A 6 -5.24 -5.94 0.41
CA HIS A 6 -4.20 -5.93 -0.59
C HIS A 6 -4.25 -7.23 -1.41
N MET A 7 -4.65 -7.14 -2.69
CA MET A 7 -4.78 -8.29 -3.58
C MET A 7 -3.44 -8.68 -4.21
N MET A 8 -2.72 -9.63 -3.60
CA MET A 8 -1.47 -10.20 -4.13
C MET A 8 -1.75 -11.41 -5.02
N LEU A 9 -2.35 -11.20 -6.19
CA LEU A 9 -2.69 -12.30 -7.12
C LEU A 9 -2.67 -11.83 -8.58
N ALA A 10 -2.46 -12.76 -9.50
CA ALA A 10 -2.57 -12.51 -10.92
C ALA A 10 -4.05 -12.51 -11.36
N ASN A 11 -4.36 -11.75 -12.41
CA ASN A 11 -5.71 -11.65 -12.98
C ASN A 11 -6.78 -11.28 -11.93
N PRO A 12 -6.63 -10.14 -11.23
CA PRO A 12 -7.55 -9.71 -10.17
C PRO A 12 -9.00 -9.56 -10.67
N GLU A 13 -9.22 -9.42 -11.97
CA GLU A 13 -10.55 -9.37 -12.62
C GLU A 13 -11.45 -10.53 -12.23
N ARG A 14 -10.87 -11.71 -11.98
CA ARG A 14 -11.61 -12.94 -11.65
C ARG A 14 -12.10 -12.97 -10.21
N HIS A 15 -11.53 -12.15 -9.34
CA HIS A 15 -11.72 -12.21 -7.89
C HIS A 15 -12.28 -10.91 -7.29
N ILE A 16 -12.19 -9.80 -8.02
CA ILE A 16 -12.55 -8.48 -7.48
C ILE A 16 -14.00 -8.42 -6.99
N ASP A 17 -14.94 -9.06 -7.65
CA ASP A 17 -16.34 -9.06 -7.25
C ASP A 17 -16.54 -9.78 -5.90
N ASP A 18 -15.81 -10.85 -5.65
CA ASP A 18 -15.88 -11.56 -4.38
C ASP A 18 -15.17 -10.80 -3.26
N VAL A 19 -14.05 -10.13 -3.56
CA VAL A 19 -13.39 -9.25 -2.59
C VAL A 19 -14.30 -8.08 -2.20
N ILE A 20 -14.99 -7.45 -3.15
CA ILE A 20 -15.95 -6.38 -2.85
C ILE A 20 -17.06 -6.87 -1.90
N LYS A 21 -17.56 -8.10 -2.08
CA LYS A 21 -18.60 -8.72 -1.21
C LYS A 21 -18.12 -8.96 0.23
N THR A 22 -16.80 -9.03 0.50
CA THR A 22 -16.28 -9.19 1.87
C THR A 22 -16.61 -8.00 2.77
N GLY A 23 -16.96 -6.87 2.18
CA GLY A 23 -17.24 -5.63 2.93
C GLY A 23 -16.00 -4.77 3.18
N ALA A 24 -14.85 -5.11 2.59
CA ALA A 24 -13.63 -4.30 2.71
C ALA A 24 -13.89 -2.83 2.31
N GLU A 25 -13.44 -1.90 3.14
CA GLU A 25 -13.57 -0.46 2.87
C GLU A 25 -12.47 0.04 1.92
N MET A 26 -11.30 -0.61 1.95
CA MET A 26 -10.14 -0.31 1.11
C MET A 26 -9.75 -1.58 0.33
N ILE A 27 -9.47 -1.44 -0.96
CA ILE A 27 -9.07 -2.57 -1.81
C ILE A 27 -7.98 -2.07 -2.76
N SER A 28 -6.83 -2.73 -2.78
CA SER A 28 -5.74 -2.42 -3.69
C SER A 28 -5.34 -3.59 -4.58
N VAL A 29 -4.95 -3.25 -5.81
CA VAL A 29 -4.50 -4.20 -6.82
C VAL A 29 -3.14 -3.76 -7.37
N HIS A 30 -2.28 -4.74 -7.65
CA HIS A 30 -0.99 -4.47 -8.27
C HIS A 30 -1.15 -3.94 -9.70
N TYR A 31 -0.44 -2.87 -10.00
CA TYR A 31 -0.35 -2.31 -11.36
C TYR A 31 0.09 -3.40 -12.37
N GLU A 32 1.02 -4.26 -11.94
CA GLU A 32 1.63 -5.29 -12.77
C GLU A 32 0.76 -6.56 -12.92
N SER A 33 -0.30 -6.70 -12.14
CA SER A 33 -1.11 -7.93 -12.11
C SER A 33 -2.11 -8.05 -13.27
N THR A 34 -2.36 -6.94 -13.97
CA THR A 34 -3.32 -6.87 -15.07
C THR A 34 -3.02 -5.70 -16.02
N PRO A 35 -3.23 -5.85 -17.33
CA PRO A 35 -3.22 -4.71 -18.25
C PRO A 35 -4.45 -3.79 -18.09
N HIS A 36 -5.46 -4.20 -17.31
CA HIS A 36 -6.73 -3.50 -17.15
C HIS A 36 -6.93 -2.91 -15.75
N VAL A 37 -5.84 -2.45 -15.11
CA VAL A 37 -5.87 -1.91 -13.74
C VAL A 37 -6.90 -0.78 -13.58
N HIS A 38 -7.02 0.13 -14.53
CA HIS A 38 -8.00 1.21 -14.51
C HIS A 38 -9.44 0.69 -14.41
N TYR A 39 -9.79 -0.36 -15.19
CA TYR A 39 -11.11 -0.99 -15.11
C TYR A 39 -11.41 -1.55 -13.71
N ILE A 40 -10.43 -2.17 -13.05
CA ILE A 40 -10.60 -2.72 -11.70
C ILE A 40 -10.79 -1.59 -10.68
N ILE A 41 -9.99 -0.53 -10.78
CA ILE A 41 -10.13 0.68 -9.95
C ILE A 41 -11.56 1.21 -10.07
N GLN A 42 -12.09 1.38 -11.29
CA GLN A 42 -13.46 1.84 -11.49
C GLN A 42 -14.51 0.90 -10.89
N LYS A 43 -14.31 -0.43 -10.95
CA LYS A 43 -15.21 -1.39 -10.28
C LYS A 43 -15.24 -1.18 -8.76
N ILE A 44 -14.06 -1.02 -8.13
CA ILE A 44 -13.93 -0.77 -6.70
C ILE A 44 -14.64 0.54 -6.33
N LYS A 45 -14.40 1.61 -7.08
CA LYS A 45 -15.03 2.92 -6.86
C LYS A 45 -16.55 2.85 -7.04
N LYS A 46 -17.05 2.16 -8.06
CA LYS A 46 -18.49 1.97 -8.30
C LYS A 46 -19.18 1.21 -7.16
N ALA A 47 -18.47 0.34 -6.47
CA ALA A 47 -18.95 -0.36 -5.29
C ALA A 47 -18.91 0.52 -4.01
N GLY A 48 -18.52 1.80 -4.11
CA GLY A 48 -18.41 2.72 -2.97
C GLY A 48 -17.23 2.43 -2.04
N ARG A 49 -16.18 1.75 -2.56
CA ARG A 49 -14.98 1.42 -1.79
C ARG A 49 -13.81 2.33 -2.17
N LYS A 50 -12.84 2.49 -1.29
CA LYS A 50 -11.58 3.17 -1.62
C LYS A 50 -10.74 2.26 -2.51
N ALA A 51 -10.31 2.78 -3.65
CA ALA A 51 -9.49 2.07 -4.62
C ALA A 51 -8.02 2.43 -4.48
N GLY A 52 -7.16 1.43 -4.34
CA GLY A 52 -5.71 1.57 -4.29
C GLY A 52 -5.01 0.91 -5.48
N VAL A 53 -3.88 1.48 -5.87
CA VAL A 53 -2.94 0.87 -6.80
C VAL A 53 -1.65 0.53 -6.08
N VAL A 54 -1.15 -0.68 -6.31
CA VAL A 54 0.07 -1.19 -5.67
C VAL A 54 1.22 -1.16 -6.66
N LEU A 55 2.37 -0.69 -6.23
CA LEU A 55 3.61 -0.67 -7.03
C LEU A 55 4.66 -1.59 -6.42
N ASN A 56 5.13 -2.56 -7.19
CA ASN A 56 6.29 -3.39 -6.84
C ASN A 56 7.58 -2.57 -6.70
N PRO A 57 8.62 -3.08 -6.02
CA PRO A 57 9.89 -2.37 -5.87
C PRO A 57 10.49 -1.90 -7.19
N GLY A 58 10.40 -2.69 -8.26
CA GLY A 58 10.94 -2.39 -9.58
C GLY A 58 10.07 -1.49 -10.46
N THR A 59 8.82 -1.21 -10.07
CA THR A 59 7.89 -0.40 -10.87
C THR A 59 8.03 1.08 -10.51
N PRO A 60 8.31 1.96 -11.47
CA PRO A 60 8.45 3.38 -11.21
C PRO A 60 7.09 4.05 -10.92
N GLU A 61 7.09 5.08 -10.08
CA GLU A 61 5.87 5.77 -9.63
C GLU A 61 5.08 6.46 -10.76
N HIS A 62 5.75 6.91 -11.81
CA HIS A 62 5.09 7.64 -12.90
C HIS A 62 4.06 6.81 -13.70
N VAL A 63 4.08 5.47 -13.58
CA VAL A 63 3.10 4.60 -14.28
C VAL A 63 1.65 4.86 -13.85
N ILE A 64 1.45 5.48 -12.67
CA ILE A 64 0.11 5.79 -12.15
C ILE A 64 -0.39 7.18 -12.53
N GLU A 65 0.36 7.96 -13.32
CA GLU A 65 0.01 9.35 -13.65
C GLU A 65 -1.42 9.49 -14.19
N TYR A 66 -1.83 8.57 -15.07
CA TYR A 66 -3.18 8.57 -15.65
C TYR A 66 -4.26 7.93 -14.75
N LEU A 67 -3.90 7.48 -13.55
CA LEU A 67 -4.84 6.89 -12.57
C LEU A 67 -5.15 7.86 -11.41
N LEU A 68 -4.44 8.97 -11.31
CA LEU A 68 -4.49 9.87 -10.15
C LEU A 68 -5.87 10.49 -9.87
N ASP A 69 -6.75 10.56 -10.86
CA ASP A 69 -8.11 11.09 -10.68
C ASP A 69 -9.09 10.01 -10.19
N ASP A 70 -8.70 8.72 -10.25
CA ASP A 70 -9.57 7.59 -9.96
C ASP A 70 -9.20 6.84 -8.67
N ILE A 71 -7.99 7.04 -8.11
CA ILE A 71 -7.50 6.32 -6.94
C ILE A 71 -7.63 7.14 -5.65
N ASP A 72 -7.78 6.43 -4.54
CA ASP A 72 -7.81 7.02 -3.19
C ASP A 72 -6.47 6.84 -2.46
N TYR A 73 -5.65 5.86 -2.86
CA TYR A 73 -4.34 5.63 -2.29
C TYR A 73 -3.39 4.88 -3.22
N VAL A 74 -2.09 5.02 -2.94
CA VAL A 74 -1.02 4.27 -3.59
C VAL A 74 -0.31 3.45 -2.54
N LEU A 75 -0.25 2.13 -2.72
CA LEU A 75 0.52 1.24 -1.85
C LEU A 75 1.89 0.98 -2.50
N ILE A 76 2.95 1.32 -1.79
CA ILE A 76 4.33 1.12 -2.23
C ILE A 76 4.90 -0.10 -1.51
N MET A 77 5.22 -1.15 -2.28
CA MET A 77 5.93 -2.30 -1.77
C MET A 77 7.39 -1.96 -1.51
N THR A 78 7.84 -2.24 -0.30
CA THR A 78 9.22 -2.00 0.15
C THR A 78 10.02 -3.29 0.33
N ILE A 79 9.43 -4.42 -0.04
CA ILE A 79 10.02 -5.75 -0.27
C ILE A 79 9.35 -6.36 -1.50
N ASN A 80 9.84 -7.50 -1.99
CA ASN A 80 9.11 -8.25 -3.02
C ASN A 80 7.88 -8.91 -2.40
N PRO A 81 6.66 -8.72 -2.95
CA PRO A 81 5.44 -9.27 -2.38
C PRO A 81 5.45 -10.80 -2.34
N GLY A 82 4.72 -11.37 -1.36
CA GLY A 82 4.54 -12.81 -1.24
C GLY A 82 5.70 -13.58 -0.59
N GLN A 83 6.80 -12.93 -0.24
CA GLN A 83 7.98 -13.56 0.38
C GLN A 83 8.27 -12.93 1.75
N PRO A 84 7.97 -13.60 2.87
CA PRO A 84 8.25 -13.07 4.21
C PRO A 84 9.76 -13.05 4.52
N GLY A 85 10.15 -12.27 5.54
CA GLY A 85 11.52 -12.26 6.06
C GLY A 85 12.54 -11.49 5.23
N GLN A 86 12.10 -10.70 4.26
CA GLN A 86 12.98 -9.84 3.47
C GLN A 86 13.36 -8.56 4.23
N THR A 87 14.53 -8.02 3.88
CA THR A 87 14.99 -6.72 4.36
C THR A 87 14.33 -5.59 3.57
N PHE A 88 14.00 -4.51 4.26
CA PHE A 88 13.49 -3.27 3.67
C PHE A 88 14.43 -2.76 2.56
N ILE A 89 13.85 -2.38 1.44
CA ILE A 89 14.59 -1.82 0.29
C ILE A 89 14.73 -0.31 0.47
N GLU A 90 15.89 0.16 0.91
CA GLU A 90 16.17 1.58 1.21
C GLU A 90 15.84 2.54 0.03
N LYS A 91 16.00 2.08 -1.22
CA LYS A 91 15.65 2.86 -2.42
C LYS A 91 14.15 3.21 -2.49
N SER A 92 13.30 2.45 -1.79
CA SER A 92 11.87 2.73 -1.71
C SER A 92 11.54 4.07 -1.04
N LEU A 93 12.44 4.59 -0.17
CA LEU A 93 12.27 5.92 0.42
C LEU A 93 12.24 7.04 -0.62
N GLU A 94 13.03 6.90 -1.69
CA GLU A 94 13.01 7.86 -2.80
C GLU A 94 11.68 7.77 -3.56
N LYS A 95 11.21 6.55 -3.85
CA LYS A 95 9.91 6.33 -4.49
C LYS A 95 8.76 6.94 -3.66
N ILE A 96 8.77 6.76 -2.32
CA ILE A 96 7.76 7.37 -1.44
C ILE A 96 7.77 8.89 -1.58
N ARG A 97 8.96 9.54 -1.53
CA ARG A 97 9.08 10.99 -1.69
C ARG A 97 8.60 11.48 -3.06
N ASN A 98 8.92 10.76 -4.12
CA ASN A 98 8.50 11.10 -5.48
C ASN A 98 6.97 10.96 -5.63
N THR A 99 6.41 9.86 -5.12
CA THR A 99 4.95 9.66 -5.10
C THR A 99 4.27 10.77 -4.28
N LYS A 100 4.83 11.19 -3.13
CA LYS A 100 4.28 12.29 -2.34
C LYS A 100 4.24 13.61 -3.10
N LYS A 101 5.27 13.90 -3.89
CA LYS A 101 5.29 15.08 -4.78
C LYS A 101 4.23 14.96 -5.89
N MET A 102 4.10 13.77 -6.48
CA MET A 102 3.15 13.51 -7.57
C MET A 102 1.69 13.67 -7.13
N VAL A 103 1.35 13.22 -5.92
CA VAL A 103 -0.02 13.31 -5.38
C VAL A 103 -0.29 14.62 -4.63
N ALA A 104 0.66 15.57 -4.63
CA ALA A 104 0.49 16.84 -3.92
C ALA A 104 -0.74 17.61 -4.41
N GLY A 105 -1.55 18.11 -3.46
CA GLY A 105 -2.82 18.80 -3.75
C GLY A 105 -4.00 17.89 -4.04
N ARG A 106 -3.83 16.56 -4.03
CA ARG A 106 -4.90 15.56 -4.20
C ARG A 106 -5.19 14.87 -2.86
N ASN A 107 -6.40 14.34 -2.73
CA ASN A 107 -6.79 13.52 -1.57
C ASN A 107 -6.40 12.04 -1.78
N ILE A 108 -5.11 11.79 -2.02
CA ILE A 108 -4.55 10.45 -2.23
C ILE A 108 -3.59 10.15 -1.08
N GLN A 109 -3.81 9.04 -0.38
CA GLN A 109 -2.94 8.57 0.69
C GLN A 109 -1.80 7.72 0.13
N ILE A 110 -0.65 7.72 0.82
CA ILE A 110 0.47 6.84 0.51
C ILE A 110 0.54 5.78 1.61
N GLU A 111 0.38 4.54 1.20
CA GLU A 111 0.54 3.37 2.05
C GLU A 111 1.87 2.68 1.74
N VAL A 112 2.47 2.06 2.75
CA VAL A 112 3.75 1.35 2.63
C VAL A 112 3.62 -0.03 3.26
N ASP A 113 4.04 -1.07 2.55
CA ASP A 113 4.07 -2.45 3.04
C ASP A 113 5.40 -3.14 2.73
N GLY A 114 5.99 -3.75 3.76
CA GLY A 114 7.12 -4.66 3.64
C GLY A 114 8.35 -4.29 4.47
N GLY A 115 8.75 -5.21 5.37
CA GLY A 115 9.98 -5.10 6.15
C GLY A 115 9.99 -3.96 7.18
N VAL A 116 8.84 -3.43 7.57
CA VAL A 116 8.74 -2.27 8.44
C VAL A 116 8.87 -2.69 9.91
N ASN A 117 9.81 -2.07 10.61
CA ASN A 117 9.98 -2.07 12.06
C ASN A 117 9.91 -0.62 12.58
N ALA A 118 10.15 -0.38 13.86
CA ALA A 118 10.04 0.96 14.44
C ALA A 118 11.02 2.00 13.82
N GLU A 119 12.24 1.58 13.49
CA GLU A 119 13.24 2.45 12.83
C GLU A 119 12.79 2.82 11.40
N ILE A 120 12.37 1.80 10.63
CA ILE A 120 11.89 1.98 9.26
C ILE A 120 10.58 2.78 9.24
N ALA A 121 9.67 2.57 10.21
CA ALA A 121 8.42 3.31 10.32
C ALA A 121 8.67 4.82 10.40
N LYS A 122 9.68 5.25 11.17
CA LYS A 122 10.10 6.65 11.23
C LYS A 122 10.55 7.16 9.85
N LYS A 123 11.45 6.41 9.18
CA LYS A 123 11.99 6.79 7.85
C LYS A 123 10.90 6.91 6.79
N VAL A 124 9.95 5.95 6.73
CA VAL A 124 8.88 5.99 5.73
C VAL A 124 7.87 7.11 6.02
N LYS A 125 7.58 7.39 7.28
CA LYS A 125 6.76 8.55 7.67
C LYS A 125 7.41 9.87 7.24
N GLU A 126 8.69 10.07 7.54
CA GLU A 126 9.46 11.24 7.12
C GLU A 126 9.53 11.36 5.59
N ALA A 127 9.51 10.25 4.86
CA ALA A 127 9.45 10.23 3.41
C ALA A 127 8.07 10.61 2.84
N GLY A 128 7.00 10.57 3.65
CA GLY A 128 5.66 11.01 3.28
C GLY A 128 4.58 9.93 3.29
N ALA A 129 4.83 8.76 3.90
CA ALA A 129 3.80 7.73 4.08
C ALA A 129 2.71 8.20 5.06
N ASP A 130 1.46 7.97 4.69
CA ASP A 130 0.27 8.27 5.50
C ASP A 130 -0.22 7.03 6.26
N LEU A 131 -0.08 5.82 5.65
CA LEU A 131 -0.43 4.52 6.21
C LEU A 131 0.79 3.59 6.19
N ILE A 132 0.97 2.80 7.25
CA ILE A 132 2.13 1.92 7.39
C ILE A 132 1.65 0.53 7.81
N VAL A 133 1.83 -0.45 6.94
CA VAL A 133 1.52 -1.86 7.23
C VAL A 133 2.68 -2.50 7.98
N VAL A 134 2.37 -3.14 9.09
CA VAL A 134 3.35 -3.84 9.92
C VAL A 134 2.87 -5.26 10.22
N GLY A 135 3.61 -6.24 9.74
CA GLY A 135 3.37 -7.66 10.01
C GLY A 135 4.25 -8.19 11.15
N GLY A 136 5.32 -8.92 10.81
CA GLY A 136 6.15 -9.67 11.75
C GLY A 136 6.78 -8.85 12.88
N ALA A 137 7.06 -7.56 12.66
CA ALA A 137 7.59 -6.70 13.71
C ALA A 137 6.56 -6.38 14.81
N LEU A 138 5.26 -6.52 14.51
CA LEU A 138 4.18 -6.33 15.47
C LEU A 138 3.73 -7.67 16.10
N PHE A 139 3.53 -8.70 15.26
CA PHE A 139 3.02 -10.01 15.67
C PHE A 139 4.18 -10.93 16.08
N ASN A 140 4.78 -10.67 17.22
CA ASN A 140 5.87 -11.42 17.84
C ASN A 140 5.49 -11.80 19.29
N ASP A 141 6.44 -12.30 20.10
CA ASP A 141 6.19 -12.73 21.48
C ASP A 141 5.76 -11.60 22.43
N ALA A 142 5.97 -10.32 22.05
CA ALA A 142 5.62 -9.13 22.84
C ALA A 142 4.87 -8.06 22.01
N PRO A 143 3.67 -8.37 21.44
CA PRO A 143 3.01 -7.50 20.47
C PRO A 143 2.61 -6.14 21.04
N ARG A 144 2.25 -6.08 22.33
CA ARG A 144 1.89 -4.82 23.00
C ARG A 144 3.08 -3.85 23.09
N GLU A 145 4.25 -4.36 23.45
CA GLU A 145 5.47 -3.55 23.52
C GLU A 145 5.91 -3.11 22.12
N SER A 146 5.83 -4.01 21.15
CA SER A 146 6.14 -3.73 19.74
C SER A 146 5.23 -2.63 19.18
N TYR A 147 3.92 -2.69 19.49
CA TYR A 147 2.99 -1.63 19.13
C TYR A 147 3.36 -0.28 19.76
N GLN A 148 3.72 -0.27 21.06
CA GLN A 148 4.12 0.96 21.73
C GLN A 148 5.38 1.58 21.11
N LYS A 149 6.39 0.75 20.79
CA LYS A 149 7.61 1.18 20.10
C LYS A 149 7.33 1.76 18.71
N LEU A 150 6.50 1.06 17.92
CA LEU A 150 6.08 1.53 16.60
C LEU A 150 5.34 2.87 16.70
N ARG A 151 4.37 2.96 17.61
CA ARG A 151 3.61 4.20 17.80
C ARG A 151 4.49 5.37 18.21
N ALA A 152 5.44 5.17 19.14
CA ALA A 152 6.37 6.20 19.56
C ALA A 152 7.30 6.67 18.42
N ALA A 153 7.67 5.76 17.50
CA ALA A 153 8.53 6.09 16.36
C ALA A 153 7.86 6.99 15.31
N ILE A 154 6.52 6.99 15.26
CA ILE A 154 5.74 7.74 14.26
C ILE A 154 4.97 8.94 14.84
N GLN A 155 5.12 9.24 16.12
CA GLN A 155 4.62 10.47 16.74
C GLN A 155 5.53 11.65 16.43
#